data_160e4806a7b19ecc3b224e804e791e47
#
_entry.id   160e4806a7b19ecc3b224e804e791e47
#
_cell.length_a   1.000
_cell.length_b   1.000
_cell.length_c   1.000
_cell.angle_alpha   90.00
_cell.angle_beta   90.00
_cell.angle_gamma   90.00
#
_symmetry.space_group_name_H-M   'P 1'
#
loop_
_entity.id
_entity.type
_entity.pdbx_description
1 polymer ?
#
loop_
_entity_poly.entity_id
_entity_poly.type
_entity_poly.pdbx_seq_one_letter_code
_entity_poly.pdbx_strand_id
1 'polypeptide(L)'
;MSESQVFQIDSIEANSFYKEFGFAHFRSSSRSFNSVIDECFRYYSSAKKNNSSKNIAFRSADGRPKHIIDIFRDKNSNAFKIYSSNVVQTLIKKNVSPNERFIFTHSKMSFKQIQSDSIWQPHQDNGYKTLGDIREGFAIFICLEDMNEENGCLQVWPGSNKLGLLPHSRIIEDKKTGDNQFYVENVPNNISPKSIIAKKGDIIIFSSNTVHHSLSSRSSSNRLSLIAEIESFNSLKLDDYGKVPIFSIGSIRLFEKIMLLIKTMYSPYFYWRIIKKNRALAMLIRKLRYS
;
A
#
# COMPACT_ATOMS: atom_id res chain seq x y z
N MET A 1 4.03 8.40 -26.99
CA MET A 1 2.92 8.87 -26.12
C MET A 1 3.47 9.94 -25.22
N SER A 2 2.77 11.07 -25.17
CA SER A 2 3.18 12.27 -24.45
C SER A 2 3.36 12.01 -22.97
N GLU A 3 4.08 12.90 -22.33
CA GLU A 3 4.32 13.12 -20.91
C GLU A 3 3.22 12.63 -20.01
N SER A 4 3.57 12.26 -18.78
CA SER A 4 2.66 11.71 -17.77
C SER A 4 1.34 12.49 -17.75
N GLN A 5 0.29 11.89 -18.29
CA GLN A 5 -1.04 12.48 -18.22
C GLN A 5 -1.46 12.54 -16.76
N VAL A 6 -1.70 13.76 -16.27
CA VAL A 6 -2.19 14.02 -14.92
C VAL A 6 -3.67 14.31 -14.99
N PHE A 7 -4.44 13.49 -14.32
CA PHE A 7 -5.90 13.56 -14.34
C PHE A 7 -6.43 14.40 -13.18
N GLN A 8 -7.62 14.96 -13.34
CA GLN A 8 -8.43 15.40 -12.21
C GLN A 8 -9.07 14.17 -11.55
N ILE A 9 -9.41 14.27 -10.25
CA ILE A 9 -9.95 13.13 -9.47
C ILE A 9 -11.25 12.57 -10.06
N ASP A 10 -12.01 13.39 -10.75
CA ASP A 10 -13.30 13.05 -11.38
C ASP A 10 -13.21 12.73 -12.87
N SER A 11 -11.99 12.67 -13.45
CA SER A 11 -11.79 12.36 -14.86
C SER A 11 -12.35 10.99 -15.24
N ILE A 12 -13.14 10.94 -16.29
CA ILE A 12 -13.69 9.68 -16.86
C ILE A 12 -12.61 8.89 -17.60
N GLU A 13 -11.66 9.59 -18.21
CA GLU A 13 -10.59 8.99 -19.01
C GLU A 13 -9.58 8.22 -18.16
N ALA A 14 -9.43 8.60 -16.88
CA ALA A 14 -8.47 7.98 -15.98
C ALA A 14 -8.71 6.49 -15.77
N ASN A 15 -9.97 6.00 -15.81
CA ASN A 15 -10.28 4.58 -15.69
C ASN A 15 -9.75 3.77 -16.88
N SER A 16 -9.97 4.26 -18.10
CA SER A 16 -9.48 3.61 -19.30
C SER A 16 -7.96 3.62 -19.34
N PHE A 17 -7.35 4.74 -18.94
CA PHE A 17 -5.90 4.86 -18.83
C PHE A 17 -5.32 3.88 -17.79
N TYR A 18 -5.93 3.81 -16.60
CA TYR A 18 -5.51 2.86 -15.57
C TYR A 18 -5.59 1.41 -16.04
N LYS A 19 -6.68 1.02 -16.69
CA LYS A 19 -6.83 -0.34 -17.24
C LYS A 19 -5.80 -0.64 -18.31
N GLU A 20 -5.50 0.32 -19.16
CA GLU A 20 -4.54 0.17 -20.24
C GLU A 20 -3.10 0.11 -19.74
N PHE A 21 -2.69 1.04 -18.90
CA PHE A 21 -1.30 1.22 -18.50
C PHE A 21 -0.95 0.72 -17.11
N GLY A 22 -1.94 0.28 -16.32
CA GLY A 22 -1.73 -0.26 -14.97
C GLY A 22 -1.48 0.80 -13.90
N PHE A 23 -1.53 2.09 -14.24
CA PHE A 23 -1.40 3.19 -13.29
C PHE A 23 -2.20 4.41 -13.75
N ALA A 24 -2.47 5.33 -12.83
CA ALA A 24 -3.01 6.65 -13.14
C ALA A 24 -2.51 7.66 -12.10
N HIS A 25 -2.22 8.89 -12.55
CA HIS A 25 -1.71 9.98 -11.74
C HIS A 25 -2.76 11.08 -11.64
N PHE A 26 -3.10 11.48 -10.42
CA PHE A 26 -4.16 12.45 -10.15
C PHE A 26 -3.63 13.68 -9.44
N ARG A 27 -4.06 14.86 -9.92
CA ARG A 27 -3.85 16.13 -9.23
C ARG A 27 -4.84 16.26 -8.08
N SER A 28 -4.32 16.51 -6.88
CA SER A 28 -5.15 16.82 -5.73
C SER A 28 -4.71 18.14 -5.11
N SER A 29 -5.65 19.04 -4.88
CA SER A 29 -5.41 20.35 -4.25
C SER A 29 -5.63 20.34 -2.73
N SER A 30 -5.66 19.18 -2.11
CA SER A 30 -6.08 19.05 -0.71
C SER A 30 -5.09 19.71 0.26
N ARG A 31 -5.55 20.76 0.95
CA ARG A 31 -4.83 21.39 2.07
C ARG A 31 -4.68 20.48 3.29
N SER A 32 -5.42 19.36 3.34
CA SER A 32 -5.43 18.41 4.46
C SER A 32 -4.14 17.60 4.62
N PHE A 33 -3.24 17.65 3.64
CA PHE A 33 -1.98 16.89 3.70
C PHE A 33 -0.95 17.45 4.70
N ASN A 34 -1.01 18.73 5.07
CA ASN A 34 -0.03 19.30 6.00
C ASN A 34 -0.06 18.62 7.38
N SER A 35 -1.25 18.36 7.92
CA SER A 35 -1.39 17.66 9.21
C SER A 35 -0.85 16.22 9.17
N VAL A 36 -0.91 15.59 8.00
CA VAL A 36 -0.33 14.24 7.79
C VAL A 36 1.17 14.30 7.71
N ILE A 37 1.72 15.30 7.05
CA ILE A 37 3.16 15.51 6.99
C ILE A 37 3.74 15.70 8.39
N ASP A 38 3.12 16.55 9.22
CA ASP A 38 3.55 16.77 10.59
C ASP A 38 3.46 15.48 11.43
N GLU A 39 2.42 14.67 11.20
CA GLU A 39 2.28 13.37 11.83
C GLU A 39 3.40 12.41 11.37
N CYS A 40 3.70 12.37 10.08
CA CYS A 40 4.77 11.56 9.52
C CYS A 40 6.14 11.91 10.11
N PHE A 41 6.44 13.20 10.23
CA PHE A 41 7.68 13.64 10.88
C PHE A 41 7.75 13.29 12.36
N ARG A 42 6.62 13.30 13.08
CA ARG A 42 6.58 12.82 14.48
C ARG A 42 6.87 11.32 14.56
N TYR A 43 6.28 10.51 13.70
CA TYR A 43 6.58 9.08 13.62
C TYR A 43 8.04 8.82 13.25
N TYR A 44 8.57 9.55 12.28
CA TYR A 44 9.97 9.47 11.90
C TYR A 44 10.91 9.80 13.06
N SER A 45 10.65 10.89 13.76
CA SER A 45 11.44 11.34 14.91
C SER A 45 11.35 10.34 16.08
N SER A 46 10.18 9.77 16.33
CA SER A 46 9.99 8.73 17.33
C SER A 46 10.73 7.44 16.95
N ALA A 47 10.66 7.01 15.72
CA ALA A 47 11.35 5.83 15.21
C ALA A 47 12.88 6.01 15.24
N LYS A 48 13.38 7.24 15.09
CA LYS A 48 14.81 7.55 15.20
C LYS A 48 15.32 7.41 16.64
N LYS A 49 14.49 7.71 17.64
CA LYS A 49 14.87 7.72 19.07
C LYS A 49 14.71 6.35 19.74
N ASN A 50 13.72 5.55 19.37
CA ASN A 50 13.34 4.33 20.07
C ASN A 50 13.14 3.15 19.13
N ASN A 51 13.76 2.00 19.44
CA ASN A 51 13.47 0.72 18.78
C ASN A 51 12.14 0.09 19.21
N SER A 52 11.42 0.70 20.12
CA SER A 52 10.20 0.16 20.74
C SER A 52 8.90 0.77 20.24
N SER A 53 8.90 1.42 19.06
CA SER A 53 7.65 1.93 18.50
C SER A 53 6.68 0.78 18.18
N LYS A 54 5.38 0.98 18.44
CA LYS A 54 4.32 0.03 18.09
C LYS A 54 4.28 -0.28 16.58
N ASN A 55 4.97 0.50 15.78
CA ASN A 55 5.09 0.38 14.33
C ASN A 55 6.48 -0.16 13.99
N ILE A 56 6.54 -1.12 13.10
CA ILE A 56 7.80 -1.67 12.62
C ILE A 56 8.47 -0.66 11.70
N ALA A 57 9.69 -0.25 12.06
CA ALA A 57 10.51 0.63 11.23
C ALA A 57 11.60 -0.21 10.55
N PHE A 58 11.58 -0.24 9.22
CA PHE A 58 12.71 -0.71 8.43
C PHE A 58 13.75 0.41 8.32
N ARG A 59 15.02 0.05 8.47
CA ARG A 59 16.12 1.02 8.54
C ARG A 59 17.10 0.80 7.39
N SER A 60 17.73 1.89 6.95
CA SER A 60 18.92 1.85 6.11
C SER A 60 20.14 1.40 6.92
N ALA A 61 21.24 1.08 6.24
CA ALA A 61 22.47 0.59 6.87
C ALA A 61 23.04 1.58 7.93
N ASP A 62 22.76 2.86 7.78
CA ASP A 62 23.12 3.92 8.73
C ASP A 62 22.14 4.06 9.92
N GLY A 63 21.17 3.15 10.04
CA GLY A 63 20.19 3.13 11.11
C GLY A 63 19.02 4.11 10.98
N ARG A 64 18.96 4.91 9.90
CA ARG A 64 17.84 5.85 9.68
C ARG A 64 16.58 5.10 9.21
N PRO A 65 15.37 5.49 9.65
CA PRO A 65 14.13 4.88 9.16
C PRO A 65 13.98 5.06 7.66
N LYS A 66 13.73 3.95 6.95
CA LYS A 66 13.45 3.87 5.52
C LYS A 66 11.95 3.74 5.26
N HIS A 67 11.30 2.88 6.06
CA HIS A 67 9.86 2.69 6.06
C HIS A 67 9.34 2.53 7.48
N ILE A 68 8.14 3.05 7.71
CA ILE A 68 7.36 2.77 8.92
C ILE A 68 6.06 2.12 8.46
N ILE A 69 5.85 0.87 8.83
CA ILE A 69 4.67 0.10 8.42
C ILE A 69 3.55 0.16 9.44
N ASP A 70 2.36 -0.27 9.02
CA ASP A 70 1.16 -0.38 9.86
C ASP A 70 0.66 0.94 10.46
N ILE A 71 0.86 2.04 9.76
CA ILE A 71 0.44 3.38 10.19
C ILE A 71 -1.09 3.50 10.37
N PHE A 72 -1.88 2.60 9.77
CA PHE A 72 -3.35 2.60 9.88
C PHE A 72 -3.89 1.83 11.09
N ARG A 73 -3.05 1.25 11.93
CA ARG A 73 -3.51 0.64 13.19
C ARG A 73 -4.19 1.66 14.09
N ASP A 74 -3.79 2.91 14.01
CA ASP A 74 -4.47 4.01 14.68
C ASP A 74 -5.49 4.67 13.73
N LYS A 75 -6.78 4.38 13.96
CA LYS A 75 -7.89 4.96 13.21
C LYS A 75 -8.04 6.48 13.41
N ASN A 76 -7.43 7.04 14.45
CA ASN A 76 -7.41 8.49 14.70
C ASN A 76 -6.28 9.18 13.95
N SER A 77 -5.35 8.43 13.37
CA SER A 77 -4.25 9.00 12.61
C SER A 77 -4.76 9.82 11.43
N ASN A 78 -4.05 10.89 11.10
CA ASN A 78 -4.37 11.69 9.91
C ASN A 78 -4.13 10.89 8.62
N ALA A 79 -3.15 9.98 8.62
CA ALA A 79 -2.92 9.06 7.53
C ALA A 79 -4.17 8.19 7.26
N PHE A 80 -4.77 7.59 8.28
CA PHE A 80 -6.02 6.84 8.14
C PHE A 80 -7.15 7.71 7.60
N LYS A 81 -7.31 8.92 8.14
CA LYS A 81 -8.38 9.85 7.73
C LYS A 81 -8.28 10.23 6.25
N ILE A 82 -7.07 10.40 5.72
CA ILE A 82 -6.88 10.69 4.28
C ILE A 82 -7.35 9.54 3.43
N TYR A 83 -6.88 8.32 3.70
CA TYR A 83 -7.27 7.16 2.89
C TYR A 83 -8.74 6.80 3.04
N SER A 84 -9.37 7.10 4.18
CA SER A 84 -10.81 6.93 4.38
C SER A 84 -11.64 8.12 3.89
N SER A 85 -11.01 9.16 3.34
CA SER A 85 -11.71 10.36 2.85
C SER A 85 -12.56 10.07 1.61
N ASN A 86 -13.57 10.90 1.41
CA ASN A 86 -14.43 10.83 0.22
C ASN A 86 -13.61 10.98 -1.09
N VAL A 87 -12.54 11.75 -1.07
CA VAL A 87 -11.65 11.93 -2.23
C VAL A 87 -11.07 10.60 -2.66
N VAL A 88 -10.41 9.87 -1.75
CA VAL A 88 -9.80 8.57 -2.05
C VAL A 88 -10.88 7.53 -2.40
N GLN A 89 -12.00 7.51 -1.68
CA GLN A 89 -13.09 6.59 -2.00
C GLN A 89 -13.71 6.84 -3.38
N THR A 90 -13.92 8.10 -3.74
CA THR A 90 -14.42 8.47 -5.08
C THR A 90 -13.44 8.04 -6.15
N LEU A 91 -12.15 8.27 -5.92
CA LEU A 91 -11.07 7.92 -6.83
C LEU A 91 -11.04 6.41 -7.09
N ILE A 92 -11.15 5.59 -6.06
CA ILE A 92 -11.21 4.13 -6.19
C ILE A 92 -12.45 3.69 -6.97
N LYS A 93 -13.63 4.17 -6.57
CA LYS A 93 -14.90 3.78 -7.20
C LYS A 93 -14.96 4.13 -8.69
N LYS A 94 -14.43 5.28 -9.07
CA LYS A 94 -14.46 5.74 -10.47
C LYS A 94 -13.39 5.09 -11.33
N ASN A 95 -12.20 4.87 -10.79
CA ASN A 95 -11.05 4.55 -11.61
C ASN A 95 -10.56 3.10 -11.52
N VAL A 96 -10.93 2.38 -10.45
CA VAL A 96 -10.56 0.98 -10.31
C VAL A 96 -11.76 0.08 -10.56
N SER A 97 -12.74 0.09 -9.65
CA SER A 97 -13.98 -0.67 -9.84
C SER A 97 -15.13 -0.06 -9.05
N PRO A 98 -16.27 0.24 -9.69
CA PRO A 98 -17.41 0.87 -9.02
C PRO A 98 -18.16 -0.07 -8.08
N ASN A 99 -18.12 -1.38 -8.33
CA ASN A 99 -18.95 -2.38 -7.68
C ASN A 99 -18.19 -3.30 -6.74
N GLU A 100 -16.87 -3.22 -6.75
CA GLU A 100 -16.03 -4.10 -5.96
C GLU A 100 -15.77 -3.54 -4.57
N ARG A 101 -15.59 -4.44 -3.62
CA ARG A 101 -15.25 -4.11 -2.24
C ARG A 101 -13.77 -4.32 -2.04
N PHE A 102 -13.16 -3.34 -1.42
CA PHE A 102 -11.73 -3.34 -1.19
C PHE A 102 -11.44 -3.22 0.29
N ILE A 103 -10.32 -3.78 0.69
CA ILE A 103 -9.78 -3.67 2.04
C ILE A 103 -8.32 -3.20 1.98
N PHE A 104 -7.91 -2.49 2.98
CA PHE A 104 -6.51 -2.18 3.19
C PHE A 104 -5.79 -3.40 3.75
N THR A 105 -4.75 -3.85 3.08
CA THR A 105 -3.95 -5.00 3.52
C THR A 105 -2.63 -4.59 4.12
N HIS A 106 -2.06 -3.51 3.64
CA HIS A 106 -0.79 -2.99 4.12
C HIS A 106 -0.75 -1.47 4.00
N SER A 107 0.00 -0.84 4.90
CA SER A 107 0.25 0.59 4.83
C SER A 107 1.65 0.93 5.32
N LYS A 108 2.30 1.87 4.64
CA LYS A 108 3.64 2.32 4.99
C LYS A 108 3.83 3.80 4.72
N MET A 109 4.64 4.44 5.56
CA MET A 109 5.34 5.67 5.22
C MET A 109 6.68 5.32 4.61
N SER A 110 7.01 5.91 3.49
CA SER A 110 8.30 5.71 2.82
C SER A 110 9.10 6.99 2.83
N PHE A 111 10.34 6.89 3.32
CA PHE A 111 11.29 8.00 3.39
C PHE A 111 12.44 7.70 2.45
N LYS A 112 12.54 8.45 1.36
CA LYS A 112 13.74 8.49 0.54
C LYS A 112 14.61 9.62 1.08
N GLN A 113 15.77 9.27 1.59
CA GLN A 113 16.64 10.20 2.29
C GLN A 113 17.50 11.01 1.33
N ILE A 114 18.02 12.13 1.84
CA ILE A 114 18.98 12.97 1.15
C ILE A 114 20.18 12.12 0.74
N GLN A 115 20.64 12.28 -0.50
CA GLN A 115 21.84 11.63 -1.04
C GLN A 115 21.91 10.13 -0.67
N SER A 116 20.81 9.43 -0.85
CA SER A 116 20.68 8.04 -0.50
C SER A 116 20.86 7.13 -1.72
N ASP A 117 21.82 6.24 -1.64
CA ASP A 117 22.01 5.18 -2.64
C ASP A 117 20.92 4.07 -2.58
N SER A 118 20.00 4.20 -1.64
CA SER A 118 18.91 3.23 -1.49
C SER A 118 18.03 3.20 -2.73
N ILE A 119 18.08 2.10 -3.43
CA ILE A 119 17.22 1.78 -4.58
C ILE A 119 16.13 0.84 -4.10
N TRP A 120 14.91 1.06 -4.54
CA TRP A 120 13.88 0.03 -4.45
C TRP A 120 13.84 -0.69 -5.79
N GLN A 121 14.21 -1.97 -5.82
CA GLN A 121 14.37 -2.73 -7.06
C GLN A 121 13.05 -2.83 -7.85
N PRO A 122 13.11 -3.02 -9.18
CA PRO A 122 11.92 -3.26 -9.98
C PRO A 122 11.16 -4.48 -9.48
N HIS A 123 9.89 -4.29 -9.09
CA HIS A 123 9.05 -5.32 -8.52
C HIS A 123 7.58 -5.10 -8.84
N GLN A 124 6.77 -6.09 -8.56
CA GLN A 124 5.33 -6.03 -8.49
C GLN A 124 4.93 -6.26 -7.02
N ASP A 125 3.95 -5.51 -6.50
CA ASP A 125 3.51 -5.72 -5.11
C ASP A 125 3.01 -7.16 -4.87
N ASN A 126 2.42 -7.79 -5.88
CA ASN A 126 2.03 -9.19 -5.81
C ASN A 126 3.22 -10.15 -5.69
N GLY A 127 4.43 -9.76 -6.05
CA GLY A 127 5.65 -10.53 -5.87
C GLY A 127 6.05 -10.74 -4.41
N TYR A 128 5.55 -9.90 -3.50
CA TYR A 128 5.76 -10.05 -2.05
C TYR A 128 4.78 -11.02 -1.39
N LYS A 129 3.78 -11.49 -2.14
CA LYS A 129 2.75 -12.40 -1.61
C LYS A 129 3.17 -13.84 -1.83
N THR A 130 2.56 -14.76 -1.07
CA THR A 130 2.88 -16.17 -1.15
C THR A 130 2.65 -16.71 -2.57
N LEU A 131 3.59 -17.48 -3.09
CA LEU A 131 3.53 -18.08 -4.42
C LEU A 131 2.17 -18.74 -4.67
N GLY A 132 1.54 -18.38 -5.79
CA GLY A 132 0.23 -18.89 -6.21
C GLY A 132 -0.97 -18.02 -5.89
N ASP A 133 -0.78 -16.88 -5.19
CA ASP A 133 -1.82 -15.94 -4.85
C ASP A 133 -1.76 -14.68 -5.72
N ILE A 134 -2.13 -14.79 -6.98
CA ILE A 134 -2.41 -13.61 -7.80
C ILE A 134 -3.68 -12.97 -7.23
N ARG A 135 -3.55 -11.76 -6.70
CA ARG A 135 -4.65 -11.03 -6.11
C ARG A 135 -4.95 -9.79 -6.93
N GLU A 136 -6.23 -9.58 -7.17
CA GLU A 136 -6.67 -8.29 -7.66
C GLU A 136 -6.46 -7.25 -6.57
N GLY A 137 -5.58 -6.31 -6.85
CA GLY A 137 -5.21 -5.29 -5.91
C GLY A 137 -4.50 -4.13 -6.60
N PHE A 138 -4.34 -3.07 -5.83
CA PHE A 138 -3.65 -1.86 -6.28
C PHE A 138 -3.05 -1.14 -5.08
N ALA A 139 -2.08 -0.30 -5.35
CA ALA A 139 -1.54 0.62 -4.37
C ALA A 139 -2.07 2.03 -4.61
N ILE A 140 -2.29 2.77 -3.52
CA ILE A 140 -2.50 4.21 -3.53
C ILE A 140 -1.26 4.85 -2.92
N PHE A 141 -0.55 5.59 -3.73
CA PHE A 141 0.65 6.32 -3.38
C PHE A 141 0.31 7.82 -3.30
N ILE A 142 0.47 8.42 -2.12
CA ILE A 142 0.22 9.83 -1.88
C ILE A 142 1.55 10.55 -1.72
N CYS A 143 1.77 11.56 -2.55
CA CYS A 143 2.97 12.39 -2.54
C CYS A 143 2.86 13.43 -1.42
N LEU A 144 3.66 13.31 -0.37
CA LEU A 144 3.68 14.30 0.71
C LEU A 144 4.67 15.46 0.45
N GLU A 145 5.50 15.30 -0.55
CA GLU A 145 6.46 16.28 -1.07
C GLU A 145 6.49 16.20 -2.60
N ASP A 146 7.05 17.22 -3.24
CA ASP A 146 7.30 17.19 -4.70
C ASP A 146 8.26 16.03 -5.03
N MET A 147 8.00 15.35 -6.14
CA MET A 147 8.77 14.21 -6.60
C MET A 147 9.31 14.43 -8.00
N ASN A 148 10.59 14.15 -8.18
CA ASN A 148 11.29 14.20 -9.44
C ASN A 148 12.38 13.13 -9.51
N GLU A 149 13.08 13.02 -10.60
CA GLU A 149 14.12 12.01 -10.78
C GLU A 149 15.30 12.21 -9.82
N GLU A 150 15.64 13.44 -9.46
CA GLU A 150 16.73 13.74 -8.54
C GLU A 150 16.47 13.22 -7.13
N ASN A 151 15.21 13.29 -6.65
CA ASN A 151 14.85 12.77 -5.33
C ASN A 151 14.31 11.34 -5.36
N GLY A 152 14.50 10.63 -6.47
CA GLY A 152 14.15 9.23 -6.64
C GLY A 152 12.64 8.99 -6.70
N CYS A 153 11.94 9.69 -7.59
CA CYS A 153 10.51 9.48 -7.82
C CYS A 153 10.16 8.04 -8.16
N LEU A 154 8.88 7.73 -8.09
CA LEU A 154 8.35 6.46 -8.57
C LEU A 154 8.55 6.36 -10.08
N GLN A 155 9.02 5.20 -10.55
CA GLN A 155 9.02 4.81 -11.95
C GLN A 155 8.14 3.59 -12.13
N VAL A 156 7.42 3.53 -13.24
CA VAL A 156 6.53 2.44 -13.61
C VAL A 156 6.82 1.96 -15.02
N TRP A 157 6.57 0.69 -15.32
CA TRP A 157 6.54 0.14 -16.68
C TRP A 157 5.10 0.12 -17.18
N PRO A 158 4.68 1.09 -18.02
CA PRO A 158 3.30 1.22 -18.46
C PRO A 158 2.82 -0.03 -19.20
N GLY A 159 1.68 -0.59 -18.81
CA GLY A 159 1.13 -1.80 -19.43
C GLY A 159 1.70 -3.12 -18.91
N SER A 160 2.71 -3.10 -18.04
CA SER A 160 3.29 -4.32 -17.46
C SER A 160 2.32 -5.11 -16.60
N ASN A 161 1.27 -4.48 -16.10
CA ASN A 161 0.18 -5.15 -15.37
C ASN A 161 -0.50 -6.25 -16.19
N LYS A 162 -0.50 -6.14 -17.53
CA LYS A 162 -1.09 -7.11 -18.45
C LYS A 162 -0.26 -8.40 -18.60
N LEU A 163 0.99 -8.39 -18.16
CA LEU A 163 1.87 -9.54 -18.21
C LEU A 163 1.61 -10.54 -17.07
N GLY A 164 0.69 -10.22 -16.16
CA GLY A 164 0.45 -11.02 -14.96
C GLY A 164 1.59 -10.89 -13.94
N LEU A 165 1.70 -11.86 -13.04
CA LEU A 165 2.79 -11.92 -12.07
C LEU A 165 4.04 -12.51 -12.75
N LEU A 166 5.09 -11.71 -12.82
CA LEU A 166 6.39 -12.10 -13.35
C LEU A 166 7.18 -12.89 -12.29
N PRO A 167 8.18 -13.70 -12.69
CA PRO A 167 9.10 -14.35 -11.74
C PRO A 167 9.85 -13.32 -10.90
N HIS A 168 9.90 -13.58 -9.59
CA HIS A 168 10.61 -12.74 -8.63
C HIS A 168 11.68 -13.54 -7.90
N SER A 169 12.83 -12.92 -7.70
CA SER A 169 13.87 -13.36 -6.79
C SER A 169 13.96 -12.46 -5.57
N ARG A 170 14.64 -12.94 -4.53
CA ARG A 170 14.75 -12.27 -3.24
C ARG A 170 16.18 -11.79 -3.01
N ILE A 171 16.32 -10.54 -2.63
CA ILE A 171 17.57 -9.98 -2.09
C ILE A 171 17.41 -9.79 -0.59
N ILE A 172 18.37 -10.28 0.18
CA ILE A 172 18.48 -9.97 1.61
C ILE A 172 19.41 -8.78 1.74
N GLU A 173 18.87 -7.57 1.88
CA GLU A 173 19.66 -6.34 1.99
C GLU A 173 20.38 -6.22 3.33
N ASP A 174 19.72 -6.64 4.41
CA ASP A 174 20.32 -6.59 5.74
C ASP A 174 19.87 -7.79 6.58
N LYS A 175 20.85 -8.64 6.93
CA LYS A 175 20.61 -9.81 7.80
C LYS A 175 20.18 -9.44 9.21
N LYS A 176 20.50 -8.22 9.70
CA LYS A 176 20.16 -7.76 11.06
C LYS A 176 18.74 -7.20 11.15
N THR A 177 18.32 -6.48 10.13
CA THR A 177 16.97 -5.86 10.10
C THR A 177 15.94 -6.77 9.45
N GLY A 178 16.35 -7.82 8.74
CA GLY A 178 15.46 -8.70 7.98
C GLY A 178 14.82 -7.99 6.77
N ASP A 179 15.37 -6.85 6.35
CA ASP A 179 14.89 -6.11 5.19
C ASP A 179 15.15 -6.93 3.94
N ASN A 180 14.08 -7.36 3.29
CA ASN A 180 14.14 -8.19 2.10
C ASN A 180 13.45 -7.43 0.98
N GLN A 181 14.10 -7.40 -0.17
CA GLN A 181 13.45 -6.96 -1.39
C GLN A 181 13.18 -8.15 -2.30
N PHE A 182 11.99 -8.17 -2.89
CA PHE A 182 11.70 -9.01 -4.04
C PHE A 182 11.84 -8.17 -5.29
N TYR A 183 12.44 -8.73 -6.33
CA TYR A 183 12.63 -8.04 -7.60
C TYR A 183 12.28 -8.95 -8.77
N VAL A 184 11.79 -8.35 -9.84
CA VAL A 184 11.50 -9.04 -11.09
C VAL A 184 12.80 -9.51 -11.73
N GLU A 185 12.95 -10.82 -11.95
CA GLU A 185 14.17 -11.40 -12.51
C GLU A 185 14.48 -10.89 -13.93
N ASN A 186 13.45 -10.75 -14.73
CA ASN A 186 13.53 -10.26 -16.10
C ASN A 186 12.54 -9.12 -16.30
N VAL A 187 13.02 -7.90 -16.12
CA VAL A 187 12.23 -6.71 -16.37
C VAL A 187 11.89 -6.63 -17.86
N PRO A 188 10.63 -6.30 -18.24
CA PRO A 188 10.24 -6.21 -19.64
C PRO A 188 11.11 -5.21 -20.41
N ASN A 189 11.95 -5.68 -21.31
CA ASN A 189 12.89 -4.86 -22.07
C ASN A 189 12.23 -4.11 -23.26
N ASN A 190 11.05 -4.54 -23.67
CA ASN A 190 10.23 -3.91 -24.71
C ASN A 190 9.35 -2.77 -24.17
N ILE A 191 9.35 -2.52 -22.86
CA ILE A 191 8.60 -1.43 -22.22
C ILE A 191 9.59 -0.56 -21.46
N SER A 192 9.73 0.71 -21.86
CA SER A 192 10.57 1.65 -21.13
C SER A 192 9.91 2.12 -19.84
N PRO A 193 10.65 2.20 -18.72
CA PRO A 193 10.13 2.76 -17.48
C PRO A 193 9.83 4.25 -17.67
N LYS A 194 8.79 4.70 -16.96
CA LYS A 194 8.35 6.08 -16.95
C LYS A 194 8.45 6.68 -15.57
N SER A 195 9.17 7.79 -15.45
CA SER A 195 9.24 8.58 -14.22
C SER A 195 7.92 9.32 -13.95
N ILE A 196 7.40 9.19 -12.76
CA ILE A 196 6.20 9.90 -12.31
C ILE A 196 6.63 11.16 -11.57
N ILE A 197 6.72 12.27 -12.31
CA ILE A 197 6.99 13.59 -11.74
C ILE A 197 5.69 14.09 -11.10
N ALA A 198 5.70 14.30 -9.80
CA ALA A 198 4.49 14.60 -9.05
C ALA A 198 4.68 15.79 -8.12
N LYS A 199 3.59 16.47 -7.83
CA LYS A 199 3.55 17.55 -6.85
C LYS A 199 3.06 17.05 -5.50
N LYS A 200 3.42 17.73 -4.45
CA LYS A 200 2.88 17.53 -3.11
C LYS A 200 1.36 17.52 -3.17
N GLY A 201 0.76 16.46 -2.63
CA GLY A 201 -0.67 16.23 -2.63
C GLY A 201 -1.18 15.38 -3.80
N ASP A 202 -0.37 15.14 -4.82
CA ASP A 202 -0.76 14.26 -5.92
C ASP A 202 -0.96 12.82 -5.42
N ILE A 203 -1.86 12.12 -6.08
CA ILE A 203 -2.19 10.73 -5.79
C ILE A 203 -1.88 9.89 -7.03
N ILE A 204 -1.15 8.82 -6.84
CA ILE A 204 -0.85 7.85 -7.89
C ILE A 204 -1.50 6.53 -7.49
N ILE A 205 -2.29 5.94 -8.39
CA ILE A 205 -2.80 4.58 -8.24
C ILE A 205 -2.05 3.68 -9.23
N PHE A 206 -1.63 2.50 -8.78
CA PHE A 206 -1.07 1.50 -9.70
C PHE A 206 -1.49 0.08 -9.28
N SER A 207 -1.71 -0.77 -10.27
CA SER A 207 -2.06 -2.18 -10.06
C SER A 207 -0.94 -2.92 -9.33
N SER A 208 -1.29 -3.85 -8.45
CA SER A 208 -0.32 -4.72 -7.77
C SER A 208 0.52 -5.58 -8.73
N ASN A 209 0.10 -5.67 -10.01
CA ASN A 209 0.87 -6.32 -11.08
C ASN A 209 1.66 -5.32 -11.95
N THR A 210 1.59 -4.03 -11.69
CA THR A 210 2.43 -3.07 -12.41
C THR A 210 3.85 -3.15 -11.90
N VAL A 211 4.80 -3.39 -12.80
CA VAL A 211 6.23 -3.32 -12.46
C VAL A 211 6.57 -1.87 -12.15
N HIS A 212 7.17 -1.66 -10.99
CA HIS A 212 7.55 -0.32 -10.54
C HIS A 212 8.81 -0.37 -9.66
N HIS A 213 9.46 0.78 -9.55
CA HIS A 213 10.63 0.94 -8.68
C HIS A 213 10.83 2.39 -8.25
N SER A 214 11.84 2.65 -7.46
CA SER A 214 12.33 4.01 -7.21
C SER A 214 13.85 4.05 -7.15
N LEU A 215 14.43 5.01 -7.87
CA LEU A 215 15.88 5.22 -7.93
C LEU A 215 16.44 5.79 -6.62
N SER A 216 17.77 5.84 -6.54
CA SER A 216 18.49 6.58 -5.50
C SER A 216 18.10 8.06 -5.48
N SER A 217 18.37 8.74 -4.37
CA SER A 217 18.17 10.17 -4.26
C SER A 217 19.53 10.88 -4.32
N ARG A 218 19.66 11.82 -5.25
CA ARG A 218 20.79 12.77 -5.33
C ARG A 218 20.41 14.16 -4.80
N SER A 219 19.16 14.32 -4.40
CA SER A 219 18.59 15.57 -3.92
C SER A 219 19.16 15.97 -2.55
N SER A 220 19.15 17.27 -2.28
CA SER A 220 19.37 17.84 -0.96
C SER A 220 18.15 17.82 -0.04
N SER A 221 17.00 17.35 -0.53
CA SER A 221 15.77 17.21 0.24
C SER A 221 15.33 15.73 0.35
N ASN A 222 14.66 15.39 1.45
CA ASN A 222 14.02 14.09 1.59
C ASN A 222 12.79 13.99 0.66
N ARG A 223 12.39 12.78 0.35
CA ARG A 223 11.11 12.50 -0.30
C ARG A 223 10.24 11.65 0.61
N LEU A 224 9.08 12.18 0.95
CA LEU A 224 8.14 11.53 1.83
C LEU A 224 6.88 11.12 1.06
N SER A 225 6.42 9.90 1.30
CA SER A 225 5.19 9.37 0.72
C SER A 225 4.43 8.48 1.69
N LEU A 226 3.11 8.41 1.50
CA LEU A 226 2.25 7.40 2.09
C LEU A 226 1.87 6.40 1.03
N ILE A 227 1.90 5.12 1.37
CA ILE A 227 1.53 4.03 0.47
C ILE A 227 0.54 3.13 1.21
N ALA A 228 -0.57 2.82 0.56
CA ALA A 228 -1.52 1.83 1.02
C ALA A 228 -1.74 0.79 -0.06
N GLU A 229 -1.56 -0.46 0.29
CA GLU A 229 -1.93 -1.59 -0.55
C GLU A 229 -3.37 -1.98 -0.24
N ILE A 230 -4.13 -2.19 -1.31
CA ILE A 230 -5.56 -2.42 -1.27
C ILE A 230 -5.84 -3.65 -2.12
N GLU A 231 -6.62 -4.56 -1.59
CA GLU A 231 -7.00 -5.80 -2.28
C GLU A 231 -8.51 -5.93 -2.37
N SER A 232 -8.96 -6.62 -3.41
CA SER A 232 -10.34 -7.03 -3.52
C SER A 232 -10.74 -7.90 -2.33
N PHE A 233 -11.89 -7.61 -1.75
CA PHE A 233 -12.45 -8.42 -0.68
C PHE A 233 -12.67 -9.88 -1.12
N ASN A 234 -13.01 -10.09 -2.37
CA ASN A 234 -13.27 -11.41 -2.92
C ASN A 234 -12.00 -12.24 -3.14
N SER A 235 -10.85 -11.60 -3.27
CA SER A 235 -9.55 -12.28 -3.46
C SER A 235 -8.90 -12.77 -2.16
N LEU A 236 -9.46 -12.41 -1.00
CA LEU A 236 -8.90 -12.78 0.30
C LEU A 236 -9.12 -14.24 0.63
N LYS A 237 -8.05 -14.92 1.03
CA LYS A 237 -8.10 -16.29 1.56
C LYS A 237 -8.25 -16.30 3.07
N LEU A 238 -8.74 -17.43 3.62
CA LEU A 238 -8.95 -17.61 5.07
C LEU A 238 -7.67 -17.36 5.89
N ASP A 239 -6.50 -17.73 5.36
CA ASP A 239 -5.21 -17.59 6.05
C ASP A 239 -4.71 -16.15 6.18
N ASP A 240 -5.28 -15.22 5.38
CA ASP A 240 -4.90 -13.81 5.40
C ASP A 240 -5.61 -13.01 6.50
N TYR A 241 -6.72 -13.51 7.02
CA TYR A 241 -7.57 -12.77 7.95
C TYR A 241 -6.91 -12.40 9.28
N GLY A 242 -5.86 -13.09 9.67
CA GLY A 242 -5.08 -12.74 10.84
C GLY A 242 -4.15 -11.53 10.67
N LYS A 243 -3.93 -11.10 9.42
CA LYS A 243 -2.96 -10.05 9.07
C LYS A 243 -3.61 -8.75 8.59
N VAL A 244 -4.90 -8.80 8.27
CA VAL A 244 -5.63 -7.70 7.63
C VAL A 244 -6.26 -6.77 8.66
N PRO A 245 -6.05 -5.45 8.58
CA PRO A 245 -6.80 -4.49 9.38
C PRO A 245 -8.30 -4.57 9.04
N ILE A 246 -9.15 -4.60 10.07
CA ILE A 246 -10.61 -4.71 9.91
C ILE A 246 -11.18 -3.35 9.52
N PHE A 247 -10.90 -2.86 8.36
CA PHE A 247 -11.58 -1.70 7.79
C PHE A 247 -11.65 -1.84 6.27
N SER A 248 -12.71 -1.36 5.70
CA SER A 248 -12.98 -1.45 4.27
C SER A 248 -13.27 -0.09 3.68
N ILE A 249 -12.95 0.05 2.41
CA ILE A 249 -13.37 1.19 1.63
C ILE A 249 -14.78 0.90 1.12
N GLY A 250 -15.77 1.60 1.67
CA GLY A 250 -17.18 1.44 1.31
C GLY A 250 -18.05 1.01 2.49
N SER A 251 -19.37 1.03 2.29
CA SER A 251 -20.34 0.58 3.28
C SER A 251 -20.45 -0.94 3.27
N ILE A 252 -19.69 -1.62 4.12
CA ILE A 252 -19.94 -3.04 4.38
C ILE A 252 -21.24 -3.13 5.19
N ARG A 253 -22.18 -3.95 4.73
CA ARG A 253 -23.40 -4.26 5.47
C ARG A 253 -23.03 -4.90 6.81
N LEU A 254 -23.85 -4.69 7.84
CA LEU A 254 -23.59 -5.19 9.20
C LEU A 254 -23.27 -6.68 9.22
N PHE A 255 -23.98 -7.48 8.42
CA PHE A 255 -23.76 -8.92 8.27
C PHE A 255 -22.33 -9.26 7.82
N GLU A 256 -21.79 -8.51 6.88
CA GLU A 256 -20.45 -8.72 6.35
C GLU A 256 -19.36 -8.26 7.31
N LYS A 257 -19.65 -7.19 8.10
CA LYS A 257 -18.79 -6.81 9.24
C LYS A 257 -18.72 -7.92 10.26
N ILE A 258 -19.85 -8.56 10.54
CA ILE A 258 -19.94 -9.72 11.43
C ILE A 258 -19.18 -10.90 10.82
N MET A 259 -19.37 -11.21 9.54
CA MET A 259 -18.66 -12.30 8.86
C MET A 259 -17.15 -12.06 8.79
N LEU A 260 -16.73 -10.81 8.53
CA LEU A 260 -15.31 -10.44 8.58
C LEU A 260 -14.76 -10.61 10.01
N LEU A 261 -15.51 -10.16 11.02
CA LEU A 261 -15.15 -10.35 12.43
C LEU A 261 -15.04 -11.83 12.78
N ILE A 262 -16.01 -12.63 12.37
CA ILE A 262 -16.02 -14.09 12.56
C ILE A 262 -14.80 -14.71 11.87
N LYS A 263 -14.50 -14.36 10.64
CA LYS A 263 -13.35 -14.86 9.91
C LYS A 263 -12.02 -14.44 10.56
N THR A 264 -11.89 -13.19 11.03
CA THR A 264 -10.70 -12.75 11.80
C THR A 264 -10.56 -13.47 13.14
N MET A 265 -11.66 -13.88 13.76
CA MET A 265 -11.66 -14.69 14.98
C MET A 265 -11.26 -16.16 14.75
N TYR A 266 -11.26 -16.62 13.50
CA TYR A 266 -10.81 -17.97 13.12
C TYR A 266 -9.28 -18.13 13.03
N SER A 267 -8.50 -17.06 13.21
CA SER A 267 -7.07 -17.23 13.50
C SER A 267 -6.92 -18.13 14.72
N PRO A 268 -6.14 -19.22 14.65
CA PRO A 268 -5.96 -20.16 15.79
C PRO A 268 -5.58 -19.44 17.07
N TYR A 269 -4.83 -18.34 16.98
CA TYR A 269 -4.37 -17.53 18.12
C TYR A 269 -5.52 -16.73 18.76
N PHE A 270 -6.47 -16.20 17.96
CA PHE A 270 -7.60 -15.41 18.45
C PHE A 270 -8.71 -16.32 19.02
N TYR A 271 -8.92 -17.47 18.39
CA TYR A 271 -9.85 -18.51 18.82
C TYR A 271 -9.55 -18.96 20.27
N TRP A 272 -8.30 -19.28 20.56
CA TRP A 272 -7.91 -19.71 21.90
C TRP A 272 -8.06 -18.62 22.98
N ARG A 273 -7.85 -17.37 22.65
CA ARG A 273 -7.84 -16.27 23.62
C ARG A 273 -9.23 -15.75 23.99
N ILE A 274 -10.19 -15.78 23.06
CA ILE A 274 -11.55 -15.24 23.28
C ILE A 274 -12.55 -16.35 23.63
N ILE A 275 -12.51 -17.47 22.97
CA ILE A 275 -13.48 -18.56 23.18
C ILE A 275 -13.27 -19.24 24.52
N LYS A 276 -12.03 -19.37 24.99
CA LYS A 276 -11.74 -19.88 26.35
C LYS A 276 -12.35 -19.02 27.45
N LYS A 277 -12.68 -17.74 27.17
CA LYS A 277 -13.25 -16.77 28.10
C LYS A 277 -14.75 -16.53 27.93
N ASN A 278 -15.39 -16.97 26.84
CA ASN A 278 -16.80 -16.66 26.61
C ASN A 278 -17.58 -17.83 25.96
N ARG A 279 -18.18 -18.65 26.85
CA ARG A 279 -18.97 -19.85 26.46
C ARG A 279 -20.13 -19.57 25.48
N ALA A 280 -20.82 -18.43 25.63
CA ALA A 280 -21.95 -18.07 24.76
C ALA A 280 -21.49 -17.78 23.33
N LEU A 281 -20.36 -17.09 23.16
CA LEU A 281 -19.77 -16.82 21.86
C LEU A 281 -19.26 -18.12 21.23
N ALA A 282 -18.71 -19.04 21.99
CA ALA A 282 -18.28 -20.35 21.53
C ALA A 282 -19.46 -21.20 20.98
N MET A 283 -20.62 -21.13 21.63
CA MET A 283 -21.82 -21.83 21.15
C MET A 283 -22.40 -21.19 19.86
N LEU A 284 -22.40 -19.87 19.77
CA LEU A 284 -22.85 -19.16 18.56
C LEU A 284 -21.99 -19.51 17.35
N ILE A 285 -20.68 -19.52 17.51
CA ILE A 285 -19.72 -19.87 16.46
C ILE A 285 -19.86 -21.34 16.07
N ARG A 286 -20.08 -22.26 17.01
CA ARG A 286 -20.37 -23.67 16.69
C ARG A 286 -21.63 -23.80 15.85
N LYS A 287 -22.71 -23.09 16.21
CA LYS A 287 -23.98 -23.12 15.47
C LYS A 287 -23.85 -22.64 14.03
N LEU A 288 -23.02 -21.59 13.81
CA LEU A 288 -22.76 -21.03 12.46
C LEU A 288 -21.77 -21.86 11.63
N ARG A 289 -21.07 -22.83 12.24
CA ARG A 289 -20.11 -23.71 11.55
C ARG A 289 -20.79 -24.93 10.90
N TYR A 290 -21.98 -25.29 11.37
CA TYR A 290 -22.69 -26.49 10.96
C TYR A 290 -24.08 -26.19 10.34
N SER A 291 -24.38 -24.92 10.06
CA SER A 291 -25.45 -24.41 9.20
C SER A 291 -24.91 -23.95 7.86
#